data_1e9e998a6600bcdd2c6d0a13f840f9a4
#
_entry.id   1e9e998a6600bcdd2c6d0a13f840f9a4
#
_cell.length_a   1.000
_cell.length_b   1.000
_cell.length_c   1.000
_cell.angle_alpha   90.00
_cell.angle_beta   90.00
_cell.angle_gamma   90.00
#
_symmetry.space_group_name_H-M   'P 1'
#
loop_
_entity.id
_entity.type
_entity.pdbx_description
1 polymer ?
#
loop_
_entity_poly.entity_id
_entity_poly.type
_entity_poly.pdbx_seq_one_letter_code
_entity_poly.pdbx_strand_id
1 'polypeptide(L)'
;MIPAGSTVLCAVSGGPDSVCLLHALYHLRPVLRFELAAAHYNHQLRGACSDGDARFVEQFVQLCCGPQRLSDGSLLPAVRFYGGSGSVSAEAARRGRGLEETAREMRYAFLTETAQRIGADRIATAHNADDNVETILFHLARGSGLRGLGGIRPVQGNLIRPLLTTSKSEIWKYLSFYGLPSREDHTNRDPAFARNRIRSQVTPVLEDLFPGLNTRLAENAALLRADEDCLSQLAEQAVVHAEERGDGSLSIPAAEIAAQHDAIASRMVRLLLERLSGQSQNRYAVHLNRVVQLCRKEGKPSAQVLLPHGITARREYDRLVLSNSPAPAPPAPVSAALPGQSAFGPWRLTCIREIYQGQPQQPLDFWLCADCISALTLRPRQTGDRLSPPGRPSKTVKKRLIDRKIPRLQRDCLPVLDCGGQVAAVAELGPDSAYLPADGQPAWHFILHHL
;
A
#
# COMPACT_ATOMS: atom_id res chain seq x y z
N MET A 1 -20.01 -17.50 5.39
CA MET A 1 -19.71 -16.16 5.96
C MET A 1 -19.54 -16.22 7.48
N ILE A 2 -20.44 -16.88 8.18
CA ILE A 2 -20.46 -16.96 9.65
C ILE A 2 -20.19 -18.40 10.07
N PRO A 3 -19.00 -18.72 10.61
CA PRO A 3 -18.70 -20.05 11.15
C PRO A 3 -19.50 -20.33 12.43
N ALA A 4 -19.81 -21.60 12.69
CA ALA A 4 -20.39 -21.99 13.96
C ALA A 4 -19.42 -21.69 15.12
N GLY A 5 -19.94 -21.25 16.27
CA GLY A 5 -19.14 -20.87 17.44
C GLY A 5 -18.45 -19.49 17.34
N SER A 6 -18.60 -18.76 16.21
CA SER A 6 -18.01 -17.44 16.03
C SER A 6 -18.81 -16.35 16.74
N THR A 7 -18.17 -15.21 16.99
CA THR A 7 -18.81 -13.97 17.47
C THR A 7 -18.93 -12.98 16.32
N VAL A 8 -20.13 -12.45 16.08
CA VAL A 8 -20.43 -11.47 15.03
C VAL A 8 -20.78 -10.11 15.65
N LEU A 9 -20.07 -9.06 15.24
CA LEU A 9 -20.40 -7.67 15.56
C LEU A 9 -21.22 -7.08 14.41
N CYS A 10 -22.51 -6.80 14.62
CA CYS A 10 -23.38 -6.17 13.62
C CYS A 10 -23.30 -4.64 13.74
N ALA A 11 -22.93 -3.98 12.64
CA ALA A 11 -22.93 -2.53 12.54
C ALA A 11 -24.35 -2.04 12.26
N VAL A 12 -24.92 -1.23 13.15
CA VAL A 12 -26.32 -0.78 13.09
C VAL A 12 -26.38 0.74 13.05
N SER A 13 -26.88 1.31 11.94
CA SER A 13 -27.07 2.76 11.79
C SER A 13 -28.45 3.24 12.27
N GLY A 14 -29.42 2.33 12.44
CA GLY A 14 -30.81 2.64 12.70
C GLY A 14 -31.68 2.71 11.45
N GLY A 15 -31.05 2.75 10.27
CA GLY A 15 -31.75 2.71 8.98
C GLY A 15 -32.31 1.31 8.64
N PRO A 16 -33.26 1.21 7.67
CA PRO A 16 -33.98 0.00 7.33
C PRO A 16 -33.08 -1.21 7.07
N ASP A 17 -32.00 -1.03 6.29
CA ASP A 17 -31.09 -2.12 5.93
C ASP A 17 -30.39 -2.69 7.18
N SER A 18 -29.94 -1.82 8.08
CA SER A 18 -29.21 -2.22 9.30
C SER A 18 -30.10 -2.84 10.37
N VAL A 19 -31.35 -2.38 10.48
CA VAL A 19 -32.36 -2.99 11.36
C VAL A 19 -32.73 -4.37 10.83
N CYS A 20 -32.98 -4.51 9.53
CA CYS A 20 -33.22 -5.79 8.87
C CYS A 20 -32.06 -6.77 9.12
N LEU A 21 -30.82 -6.34 8.90
CA LEU A 21 -29.65 -7.18 9.13
C LEU A 21 -29.55 -7.67 10.57
N LEU A 22 -29.66 -6.78 11.54
CA LEU A 22 -29.57 -7.15 12.96
C LEU A 22 -30.66 -8.16 13.35
N HIS A 23 -31.91 -7.88 12.96
CA HIS A 23 -33.04 -8.74 13.26
C HIS A 23 -32.91 -10.11 12.58
N ALA A 24 -32.50 -10.17 11.31
CA ALA A 24 -32.26 -11.43 10.61
C ALA A 24 -31.14 -12.25 11.26
N LEU A 25 -30.01 -11.60 11.62
CA LEU A 25 -28.90 -12.26 12.32
C LEU A 25 -29.35 -12.77 13.69
N TYR A 26 -30.16 -11.99 14.43
CA TYR A 26 -30.70 -12.42 15.72
C TYR A 26 -31.54 -13.69 15.59
N HIS A 27 -32.41 -13.79 14.59
CA HIS A 27 -33.22 -14.99 14.36
C HIS A 27 -32.45 -16.20 13.81
N LEU A 28 -31.36 -15.94 13.08
CA LEU A 28 -30.51 -17.02 12.51
C LEU A 28 -29.50 -17.58 13.52
N ARG A 29 -29.12 -16.84 14.58
CA ARG A 29 -28.07 -17.27 15.50
C ARG A 29 -28.34 -18.60 16.23
N PRO A 30 -29.57 -18.97 16.61
CA PRO A 30 -29.81 -20.27 17.22
C PRO A 30 -29.55 -21.44 16.26
N VAL A 31 -29.86 -21.23 14.97
CA VAL A 31 -29.69 -22.24 13.92
C VAL A 31 -28.22 -22.36 13.50
N LEU A 32 -27.55 -21.23 13.30
CA LEU A 32 -26.15 -21.16 12.85
C LEU A 32 -25.14 -21.25 14.00
N ARG A 33 -25.61 -21.22 15.26
CA ARG A 33 -24.79 -21.34 16.48
C ARG A 33 -23.65 -20.35 16.57
N PHE A 34 -23.97 -19.03 16.55
CA PHE A 34 -23.00 -17.95 16.73
C PHE A 34 -23.48 -16.93 17.79
N GLU A 35 -22.54 -16.20 18.38
CA GLU A 35 -22.84 -15.09 19.26
C GLU A 35 -22.99 -13.80 18.46
N LEU A 36 -23.91 -12.90 18.92
CA LEU A 36 -24.21 -11.65 18.24
C LEU A 36 -24.04 -10.47 19.20
N ALA A 37 -23.34 -9.44 18.73
CA ALA A 37 -23.26 -8.12 19.35
C ALA A 37 -23.67 -7.05 18.35
N ALA A 38 -24.18 -5.90 18.81
CA ALA A 38 -24.56 -4.76 17.99
C ALA A 38 -23.67 -3.55 18.28
N ALA A 39 -23.26 -2.81 17.25
CA ALA A 39 -22.46 -1.60 17.40
C ALA A 39 -23.05 -0.44 16.59
N HIS A 40 -23.13 0.74 17.22
CA HIS A 40 -23.55 1.99 16.58
C HIS A 40 -22.50 3.08 16.76
N TYR A 41 -22.20 3.82 15.69
CA TYR A 41 -21.30 4.96 15.74
C TYR A 41 -22.03 6.26 15.41
N ASN A 42 -22.12 7.17 16.39
CA ASN A 42 -22.72 8.49 16.26
C ASN A 42 -21.70 9.48 15.68
N HIS A 43 -21.92 9.90 14.44
CA HIS A 43 -21.05 10.84 13.71
C HIS A 43 -21.14 12.29 14.18
N GLN A 44 -22.11 12.64 15.04
CA GLN A 44 -22.36 13.99 15.55
C GLN A 44 -22.55 15.06 14.46
N LEU A 45 -23.05 14.67 13.28
CA LEU A 45 -23.26 15.60 12.15
C LEU A 45 -24.56 16.40 12.25
N ARG A 46 -25.56 15.90 12.99
CA ARG A 46 -26.93 16.45 13.07
C ARG A 46 -27.36 16.79 14.51
N GLY A 47 -26.41 16.98 15.42
CA GLY A 47 -26.70 17.29 16.82
C GLY A 47 -27.70 16.32 17.45
N ALA A 48 -28.79 16.84 18.06
CA ALA A 48 -29.80 16.06 18.76
C ALA A 48 -30.47 14.94 17.95
N CYS A 49 -30.54 15.07 16.61
CA CYS A 49 -31.05 14.00 15.75
C CYS A 49 -30.11 12.79 15.74
N SER A 50 -28.79 13.02 15.67
CA SER A 50 -27.79 11.94 15.73
C SER A 50 -27.81 11.21 17.09
N ASP A 51 -28.04 11.95 18.18
CA ASP A 51 -28.20 11.35 19.52
C ASP A 51 -29.51 10.56 19.63
N GLY A 52 -30.57 11.03 18.95
CA GLY A 52 -31.83 10.32 18.82
C GLY A 52 -31.69 8.97 18.10
N ASP A 53 -30.85 8.92 17.06
CA ASP A 53 -30.56 7.67 16.32
C ASP A 53 -29.79 6.66 17.18
N ALA A 54 -28.80 7.12 17.95
CA ALA A 54 -28.06 6.27 18.87
C ALA A 54 -28.99 5.66 19.94
N ARG A 55 -29.84 6.47 20.54
CA ARG A 55 -30.84 6.00 21.52
C ARG A 55 -31.85 5.01 20.91
N PHE A 56 -32.30 5.27 19.68
CA PHE A 56 -33.20 4.35 18.99
C PHE A 56 -32.54 2.98 18.78
N VAL A 57 -31.30 2.92 18.34
CA VAL A 57 -30.59 1.64 18.13
C VAL A 57 -30.41 0.89 19.44
N GLU A 58 -30.01 1.58 20.52
CA GLU A 58 -29.83 0.97 21.83
C GLU A 58 -31.15 0.38 22.34
N GLN A 59 -32.25 1.14 22.26
CA GLN A 59 -33.59 0.67 22.65
C GLN A 59 -34.05 -0.51 21.79
N PHE A 60 -33.82 -0.45 20.47
CA PHE A 60 -34.17 -1.55 19.59
C PHE A 60 -33.43 -2.85 19.98
N VAL A 61 -32.14 -2.78 20.27
CA VAL A 61 -31.36 -3.95 20.71
C VAL A 61 -31.92 -4.50 22.04
N GLN A 62 -32.22 -3.63 23.01
CA GLN A 62 -32.75 -4.04 24.32
C GLN A 62 -34.13 -4.71 24.22
N LEU A 63 -35.00 -4.19 23.36
CA LEU A 63 -36.38 -4.67 23.25
C LEU A 63 -36.54 -5.90 22.35
N CYS A 64 -35.76 -5.94 21.25
CA CYS A 64 -35.93 -6.94 20.18
C CYS A 64 -34.91 -8.07 20.20
N CYS A 65 -33.81 -7.97 20.96
CA CYS A 65 -32.67 -8.88 20.87
C CYS A 65 -32.31 -9.51 22.24
N GLY A 66 -33.32 -10.04 22.96
CA GLY A 66 -33.17 -10.72 24.25
C GLY A 66 -32.42 -12.06 24.17
N PRO A 67 -32.31 -12.79 25.29
CA PRO A 67 -31.73 -14.13 25.33
C PRO A 67 -32.57 -15.14 24.52
N GLN A 68 -31.93 -16.12 23.92
CA GLN A 68 -32.60 -17.19 23.11
C GLN A 68 -32.18 -18.56 23.61
N ARG A 69 -33.12 -19.51 23.68
CA ARG A 69 -32.86 -20.90 24.04
C ARG A 69 -32.56 -21.71 22.76
N LEU A 70 -31.48 -22.47 22.77
CA LEU A 70 -31.16 -23.41 21.70
C LEU A 70 -31.96 -24.73 21.81
N SER A 71 -31.96 -25.51 20.75
CA SER A 71 -32.63 -26.82 20.71
C SER A 71 -32.08 -27.85 21.71
N ASP A 72 -30.82 -27.72 22.11
CA ASP A 72 -30.13 -28.52 23.10
C ASP A 72 -30.37 -28.05 24.56
N GLY A 73 -31.20 -27.03 24.72
CA GLY A 73 -31.55 -26.44 26.04
C GLY A 73 -30.56 -25.37 26.53
N SER A 74 -29.43 -25.19 25.89
CA SER A 74 -28.47 -24.11 26.22
C SER A 74 -29.05 -22.74 25.89
N LEU A 75 -28.49 -21.68 26.50
CA LEU A 75 -28.98 -20.31 26.40
C LEU A 75 -27.95 -19.42 25.70
N LEU A 76 -28.34 -18.80 24.59
CA LEU A 76 -27.62 -17.69 24.02
C LEU A 76 -27.93 -16.40 24.80
N PRO A 77 -26.95 -15.62 25.23
CA PRO A 77 -27.17 -14.39 25.98
C PRO A 77 -27.89 -13.33 25.13
N ALA A 78 -28.45 -12.29 25.78
CA ALA A 78 -28.96 -11.12 25.07
C ALA A 78 -27.85 -10.47 24.21
N VAL A 79 -28.24 -9.87 23.08
CA VAL A 79 -27.31 -9.11 22.26
C VAL A 79 -26.78 -7.89 23.02
N ARG A 80 -25.46 -7.78 23.15
CA ARG A 80 -24.83 -6.62 23.79
C ARG A 80 -24.72 -5.47 22.78
N PHE A 81 -25.02 -4.26 23.28
CA PHE A 81 -24.88 -3.03 22.51
C PHE A 81 -23.57 -2.29 22.84
N TYR A 82 -22.91 -1.78 21.83
CA TYR A 82 -21.70 -0.97 21.93
C TYR A 82 -21.89 0.34 21.17
N GLY A 83 -21.91 1.47 21.89
CA GLY A 83 -21.99 2.81 21.33
C GLY A 83 -20.63 3.47 21.23
N GLY A 84 -20.40 4.22 20.16
CA GLY A 84 -19.27 5.11 19.97
C GLY A 84 -19.71 6.43 19.36
N SER A 85 -18.93 7.49 19.54
CA SER A 85 -19.24 8.79 18.95
C SER A 85 -17.99 9.59 18.66
N GLY A 86 -18.09 10.55 17.71
CA GLY A 86 -17.03 11.50 17.42
C GLY A 86 -17.48 12.56 16.42
N SER A 87 -16.90 13.77 16.55
CA SER A 87 -17.18 14.88 15.66
C SER A 87 -16.46 14.70 14.32
N VAL A 88 -17.19 14.22 13.32
CA VAL A 88 -16.65 14.04 11.96
C VAL A 88 -16.24 15.36 11.34
N SER A 89 -16.98 16.45 11.59
CA SER A 89 -16.66 17.77 11.05
C SER A 89 -15.30 18.29 11.55
N ALA A 90 -15.03 18.15 12.85
CA ALA A 90 -13.75 18.55 13.43
C ALA A 90 -12.58 17.71 12.88
N GLU A 91 -12.79 16.39 12.76
CA GLU A 91 -11.75 15.49 12.27
C GLU A 91 -11.48 15.67 10.76
N ALA A 92 -12.51 15.90 9.94
CA ALA A 92 -12.39 16.20 8.51
C ALA A 92 -11.59 17.49 8.29
N ALA A 93 -11.89 18.55 9.07
CA ALA A 93 -11.17 19.81 9.03
C ALA A 93 -9.69 19.62 9.43
N ARG A 94 -9.42 18.86 10.50
CA ARG A 94 -8.06 18.57 10.97
C ARG A 94 -7.23 17.82 9.92
N ARG A 95 -7.84 16.90 9.16
CA ARG A 95 -7.16 16.05 8.15
C ARG A 95 -7.17 16.66 6.76
N GLY A 96 -7.93 17.73 6.50
CA GLY A 96 -8.11 18.28 5.15
C GLY A 96 -8.79 17.29 4.17
N ARG A 97 -9.74 16.46 4.66
CA ARG A 97 -10.42 15.41 3.89
C ARG A 97 -11.93 15.65 3.80
N GLY A 98 -12.58 14.94 2.86
CA GLY A 98 -14.03 14.99 2.72
C GLY A 98 -14.76 14.41 3.93
N LEU A 99 -15.94 14.97 4.25
CA LEU A 99 -16.78 14.53 5.39
C LEU A 99 -17.19 13.05 5.28
N GLU A 100 -17.61 12.58 4.09
CA GLU A 100 -18.04 11.20 3.87
C GLU A 100 -16.90 10.19 4.08
N GLU A 101 -15.71 10.49 3.53
CA GLU A 101 -14.52 9.65 3.70
C GLU A 101 -14.11 9.58 5.16
N THR A 102 -14.09 10.73 5.85
CA THR A 102 -13.74 10.81 7.28
C THR A 102 -14.75 10.07 8.15
N ALA A 103 -16.05 10.25 7.89
CA ALA A 103 -17.12 9.54 8.61
C ALA A 103 -16.98 8.02 8.45
N ARG A 104 -16.69 7.58 7.24
CA ARG A 104 -16.46 6.17 6.95
C ARG A 104 -15.24 5.62 7.69
N GLU A 105 -14.10 6.33 7.65
CA GLU A 105 -12.88 5.92 8.34
C GLU A 105 -13.10 5.81 9.86
N MET A 106 -13.70 6.82 10.50
CA MET A 106 -13.97 6.84 11.93
C MET A 106 -14.90 5.69 12.33
N ARG A 107 -15.95 5.42 11.56
CA ARG A 107 -16.88 4.31 11.80
C ARG A 107 -16.17 2.96 11.73
N TYR A 108 -15.35 2.72 10.69
CA TYR A 108 -14.63 1.45 10.56
C TYR A 108 -13.54 1.28 11.64
N ALA A 109 -12.88 2.35 12.04
CA ALA A 109 -11.93 2.32 13.15
C ALA A 109 -12.60 1.88 14.45
N PHE A 110 -13.75 2.49 14.80
CA PHE A 110 -14.56 2.11 15.96
C PHE A 110 -15.04 0.66 15.91
N LEU A 111 -15.54 0.22 14.74
CA LEU A 111 -16.02 -1.16 14.57
C LEU A 111 -14.87 -2.17 14.73
N THR A 112 -13.70 -1.86 14.18
CA THR A 112 -12.51 -2.72 14.26
C THR A 112 -12.00 -2.80 15.71
N GLU A 113 -11.88 -1.67 16.40
CA GLU A 113 -11.47 -1.61 17.80
C GLU A 113 -12.47 -2.37 18.70
N THR A 114 -13.78 -2.16 18.47
CA THR A 114 -14.82 -2.86 19.23
C THR A 114 -14.76 -4.37 18.98
N ALA A 115 -14.60 -4.80 17.71
CA ALA A 115 -14.46 -6.21 17.35
C ALA A 115 -13.25 -6.86 18.04
N GLN A 116 -12.10 -6.18 18.04
CA GLN A 116 -10.90 -6.67 18.75
C GLN A 116 -11.13 -6.80 20.25
N ARG A 117 -11.74 -5.78 20.88
CA ARG A 117 -12.02 -5.76 22.32
C ARG A 117 -12.94 -6.90 22.80
N ILE A 118 -13.92 -7.30 21.98
CA ILE A 118 -14.87 -8.35 22.32
C ILE A 118 -14.50 -9.73 21.73
N GLY A 119 -13.40 -9.82 21.00
CA GLY A 119 -12.99 -11.03 20.32
C GLY A 119 -13.92 -11.43 19.15
N ALA A 120 -14.54 -10.47 18.44
CA ALA A 120 -15.43 -10.78 17.34
C ALA A 120 -14.67 -11.25 16.10
N ASP A 121 -15.07 -12.40 15.58
CA ASP A 121 -14.49 -13.01 14.36
C ASP A 121 -14.94 -12.30 13.10
N ARG A 122 -16.16 -11.73 13.11
CA ARG A 122 -16.79 -11.08 11.96
C ARG A 122 -17.43 -9.74 12.32
N ILE A 123 -17.35 -8.79 11.40
CA ILE A 123 -18.08 -7.52 11.43
C ILE A 123 -19.10 -7.55 10.30
N ALA A 124 -20.40 -7.55 10.62
CA ALA A 124 -21.46 -7.56 9.61
C ALA A 124 -21.94 -6.13 9.30
N THR A 125 -22.03 -5.80 8.01
CA THR A 125 -22.55 -4.51 7.52
C THR A 125 -23.70 -4.72 6.55
N ALA A 126 -24.66 -3.80 6.54
CA ALA A 126 -25.93 -3.91 5.84
C ALA A 126 -25.89 -3.41 4.37
N HIS A 127 -24.77 -3.60 3.66
CA HIS A 127 -24.77 -3.35 2.23
C HIS A 127 -25.68 -4.36 1.52
N ASN A 128 -26.53 -3.84 0.64
CA ASN A 128 -27.55 -4.60 -0.08
C ASN A 128 -27.27 -4.72 -1.59
N ALA A 129 -28.18 -5.36 -2.34
CA ALA A 129 -28.03 -5.55 -3.79
C ALA A 129 -28.05 -4.21 -4.56
N ASP A 130 -28.87 -3.28 -4.16
CA ASP A 130 -28.96 -1.94 -4.78
C ASP A 130 -27.65 -1.16 -4.57
N ASP A 131 -27.04 -1.20 -3.37
CA ASP A 131 -25.73 -0.58 -3.12
C ASP A 131 -24.64 -1.20 -4.01
N ASN A 132 -24.72 -2.49 -4.28
CA ASN A 132 -23.80 -3.19 -5.17
C ASN A 132 -23.92 -2.70 -6.62
N VAL A 133 -25.15 -2.57 -7.13
CA VAL A 133 -25.44 -2.00 -8.46
C VAL A 133 -24.89 -0.58 -8.58
N GLU A 134 -25.20 0.28 -7.60
CA GLU A 134 -24.70 1.66 -7.57
C GLU A 134 -23.16 1.70 -7.62
N THR A 135 -22.51 0.80 -6.89
CA THR A 135 -21.04 0.70 -6.85
C THR A 135 -20.48 0.24 -8.19
N ILE A 136 -21.08 -0.75 -8.83
CA ILE A 136 -20.66 -1.24 -10.14
C ILE A 136 -20.78 -0.14 -11.20
N LEU A 137 -21.95 0.53 -11.27
CA LEU A 137 -22.20 1.62 -12.23
C LEU A 137 -21.24 2.81 -12.01
N PHE A 138 -21.01 3.16 -10.75
CA PHE A 138 -20.07 4.21 -10.39
C PHE A 138 -18.62 3.89 -10.81
N HIS A 139 -18.20 2.66 -10.60
CA HIS A 139 -16.86 2.20 -11.00
C HIS A 139 -16.72 2.08 -12.51
N LEU A 140 -17.77 1.62 -13.21
CA LEU A 140 -17.82 1.56 -14.66
C LEU A 140 -17.63 2.97 -15.27
N ALA A 141 -18.39 3.94 -14.78
CA ALA A 141 -18.30 5.34 -15.23
C ALA A 141 -16.93 5.99 -14.97
N ARG A 142 -16.17 5.49 -13.97
CA ARG A 142 -14.80 5.94 -13.64
C ARG A 142 -13.70 5.19 -14.39
N GLY A 143 -14.03 4.23 -15.23
CA GLY A 143 -13.06 3.44 -15.98
C GLY A 143 -12.29 2.44 -15.10
N SER A 144 -12.94 1.86 -14.10
CA SER A 144 -12.34 0.83 -13.26
C SER A 144 -12.23 -0.50 -14.01
N GLY A 145 -11.12 -1.25 -13.78
CA GLY A 145 -10.95 -2.61 -14.27
C GLY A 145 -11.77 -3.66 -13.48
N LEU A 146 -11.45 -4.94 -13.69
CA LEU A 146 -12.17 -6.09 -13.10
C LEU A 146 -12.42 -5.94 -11.59
N ARG A 147 -11.44 -5.50 -10.82
CA ARG A 147 -11.55 -5.28 -9.36
C ARG A 147 -12.68 -4.32 -8.99
N GLY A 148 -12.87 -3.25 -9.74
CA GLY A 148 -13.94 -2.29 -9.49
C GLY A 148 -15.30 -2.77 -10.01
N LEU A 149 -15.32 -3.40 -11.17
CA LEU A 149 -16.53 -3.98 -11.76
C LEU A 149 -17.03 -5.20 -11.00
N GLY A 150 -16.18 -5.89 -10.25
CA GLY A 150 -16.57 -6.93 -9.29
C GLY A 150 -17.45 -6.41 -8.15
N GLY A 151 -17.69 -5.09 -8.05
CA GLY A 151 -18.58 -4.49 -7.07
C GLY A 151 -18.15 -4.67 -5.63
N ILE A 152 -19.12 -4.72 -4.72
CA ILE A 152 -18.88 -4.92 -3.29
C ILE A 152 -18.60 -6.41 -3.02
N ARG A 153 -17.49 -6.70 -2.31
CA ARG A 153 -17.15 -8.09 -1.93
C ARG A 153 -18.06 -8.57 -0.79
N PRO A 154 -18.66 -9.79 -0.88
CA PRO A 154 -19.46 -10.35 0.21
C PRO A 154 -18.65 -10.55 1.49
N VAL A 155 -17.39 -10.94 1.35
CA VAL A 155 -16.44 -11.12 2.45
C VAL A 155 -15.15 -10.37 2.11
N GLN A 156 -14.59 -9.63 3.08
CA GLN A 156 -13.33 -8.90 2.94
C GLN A 156 -12.61 -8.89 4.30
N GLY A 157 -11.66 -9.79 4.48
CA GLY A 157 -11.06 -10.04 5.78
C GLY A 157 -12.11 -10.53 6.78
N ASN A 158 -12.26 -9.82 7.89
CA ASN A 158 -13.31 -10.09 8.89
C ASN A 158 -14.65 -9.40 8.59
N LEU A 159 -14.71 -8.53 7.58
CA LEU A 159 -15.93 -7.82 7.20
C LEU A 159 -16.82 -8.68 6.31
N ILE A 160 -18.10 -8.84 6.68
CA ILE A 160 -19.10 -9.60 5.93
C ILE A 160 -20.32 -8.72 5.58
N ARG A 161 -21.01 -9.08 4.50
CA ARG A 161 -22.18 -8.34 3.98
C ARG A 161 -23.30 -9.34 3.63
N PRO A 162 -24.04 -9.80 4.64
CA PRO A 162 -25.04 -10.85 4.44
C PRO A 162 -26.19 -10.45 3.52
N LEU A 163 -26.55 -9.15 3.44
CA LEU A 163 -27.64 -8.65 2.60
C LEU A 163 -27.24 -8.29 1.17
N LEU A 164 -26.02 -8.62 0.74
CA LEU A 164 -25.50 -8.16 -0.56
C LEU A 164 -26.27 -8.70 -1.78
N THR A 165 -27.04 -9.75 -1.61
CA THR A 165 -27.93 -10.34 -2.63
C THR A 165 -29.39 -10.02 -2.39
N THR A 166 -29.73 -9.24 -1.36
CA THR A 166 -31.09 -8.87 -0.98
C THR A 166 -31.39 -7.47 -1.48
N SER A 167 -32.48 -7.28 -2.20
CA SER A 167 -32.89 -5.98 -2.70
C SER A 167 -33.52 -5.12 -1.61
N LYS A 168 -33.52 -3.79 -1.82
CA LYS A 168 -34.25 -2.87 -0.93
C LYS A 168 -35.73 -3.18 -0.80
N SER A 169 -36.38 -3.63 -1.88
CA SER A 169 -37.79 -4.01 -1.87
C SER A 169 -38.04 -5.21 -0.94
N GLU A 170 -37.17 -6.20 -0.95
CA GLU A 170 -37.23 -7.36 -0.05
C GLU A 170 -36.97 -6.95 1.41
N ILE A 171 -36.04 -6.05 1.66
CA ILE A 171 -35.79 -5.51 2.98
C ILE A 171 -37.03 -4.80 3.53
N TRP A 172 -37.68 -3.95 2.74
CA TRP A 172 -38.93 -3.30 3.15
C TRP A 172 -40.07 -4.25 3.40
N LYS A 173 -40.23 -5.30 2.57
CA LYS A 173 -41.21 -6.38 2.81
C LYS A 173 -40.94 -7.09 4.14
N TYR A 174 -39.67 -7.41 4.42
CA TYR A 174 -39.24 -8.01 5.67
C TYR A 174 -39.58 -7.14 6.89
N LEU A 175 -39.20 -5.86 6.87
CA LEU A 175 -39.53 -4.93 7.95
C LEU A 175 -41.04 -4.78 8.19
N SER A 176 -41.81 -4.67 7.10
CA SER A 176 -43.28 -4.60 7.19
C SER A 176 -43.89 -5.86 7.75
N PHE A 177 -43.39 -7.04 7.35
CA PHE A 177 -43.90 -8.32 7.84
C PHE A 177 -43.69 -8.50 9.36
N TYR A 178 -42.55 -8.06 9.88
CA TYR A 178 -42.26 -8.15 11.30
C TYR A 178 -42.65 -6.89 12.10
N GLY A 179 -43.21 -5.87 11.48
CA GLY A 179 -43.59 -4.61 12.14
C GLY A 179 -42.41 -3.85 12.73
N LEU A 180 -41.23 -3.92 12.12
CA LEU A 180 -40.01 -3.36 12.65
C LEU A 180 -39.89 -1.86 12.36
N PRO A 181 -39.66 -1.03 13.38
CA PRO A 181 -39.41 0.41 13.19
C PRO A 181 -38.01 0.64 12.63
N SER A 182 -37.87 1.64 11.77
CA SER A 182 -36.57 2.12 11.29
C SER A 182 -36.57 3.64 11.15
N ARG A 183 -35.38 4.24 11.11
CA ARG A 183 -35.20 5.68 10.89
C ARG A 183 -34.68 5.97 9.50
N GLU A 184 -35.34 6.87 8.78
CA GLU A 184 -34.84 7.35 7.50
C GLU A 184 -33.90 8.54 7.67
N ASP A 185 -32.74 8.46 7.02
CA ASP A 185 -31.82 9.57 6.92
C ASP A 185 -32.10 10.39 5.66
N HIS A 186 -32.69 11.57 5.82
CA HIS A 186 -33.04 12.46 4.71
C HIS A 186 -31.82 12.93 3.90
N THR A 187 -30.61 12.89 4.47
CA THR A 187 -29.37 13.28 3.75
C THR A 187 -29.00 12.29 2.62
N ASN A 188 -29.53 11.08 2.65
CA ASN A 188 -29.37 10.09 1.58
C ASN A 188 -30.04 10.48 0.25
N ARG A 189 -30.79 11.57 0.21
CA ARG A 189 -31.49 12.07 -1.01
C ARG A 189 -30.78 13.26 -1.66
N ASP A 190 -29.66 13.76 -1.14
CA ASP A 190 -28.95 14.91 -1.68
C ASP A 190 -28.38 14.61 -3.09
N PRO A 191 -28.85 15.27 -4.15
CA PRO A 191 -28.41 15.06 -5.53
C PRO A 191 -26.99 15.57 -5.81
N ALA A 192 -26.35 16.27 -4.88
CA ALA A 192 -24.96 16.70 -5.01
C ALA A 192 -23.99 15.51 -5.09
N PHE A 193 -24.38 14.38 -4.55
CA PHE A 193 -23.54 13.17 -4.57
C PHE A 193 -23.83 12.29 -5.80
N ALA A 194 -22.79 11.96 -6.56
CA ALA A 194 -22.90 11.16 -7.77
C ALA A 194 -23.60 9.79 -7.54
N ARG A 195 -23.38 9.14 -6.37
CA ARG A 195 -24.08 7.89 -6.02
C ARG A 195 -25.57 8.09 -5.85
N ASN A 196 -26.01 9.16 -5.21
CA ASN A 196 -27.43 9.48 -5.05
C ASN A 196 -28.11 9.74 -6.40
N ARG A 197 -27.40 10.37 -7.35
CA ARG A 197 -27.89 10.53 -8.73
C ARG A 197 -27.99 9.20 -9.48
N ILE A 198 -27.02 8.31 -9.34
CA ILE A 198 -27.10 6.97 -9.94
C ILE A 198 -28.33 6.24 -9.39
N ARG A 199 -28.53 6.25 -8.06
CA ARG A 199 -29.66 5.64 -7.38
C ARG A 199 -31.01 6.17 -7.86
N SER A 200 -31.16 7.49 -7.96
CA SER A 200 -32.45 8.12 -8.26
C SER A 200 -32.77 8.31 -9.73
N GLN A 201 -31.75 8.40 -10.60
CA GLN A 201 -31.93 8.76 -12.00
C GLN A 201 -31.50 7.68 -12.99
N VAL A 202 -30.49 6.86 -12.65
CA VAL A 202 -29.92 5.86 -13.58
C VAL A 202 -30.46 4.47 -13.31
N THR A 203 -30.37 4.01 -12.05
CA THR A 203 -30.80 2.64 -11.68
C THR A 203 -32.25 2.37 -12.01
N PRO A 204 -33.25 3.27 -11.76
CA PRO A 204 -34.64 3.01 -12.11
C PRO A 204 -34.86 2.86 -13.60
N VAL A 205 -34.20 3.66 -14.44
CA VAL A 205 -34.29 3.56 -15.90
C VAL A 205 -33.72 2.25 -16.40
N LEU A 206 -32.59 1.82 -15.85
CA LEU A 206 -31.99 0.54 -16.20
C LEU A 206 -32.85 -0.65 -15.74
N GLU A 207 -33.50 -0.57 -14.58
CA GLU A 207 -34.39 -1.64 -14.09
C GLU A 207 -35.67 -1.73 -14.92
N ASP A 208 -36.22 -0.61 -15.39
CA ASP A 208 -37.37 -0.57 -16.29
C ASP A 208 -37.05 -1.19 -17.65
N LEU A 209 -35.89 -0.84 -18.24
CA LEU A 209 -35.41 -1.41 -19.50
C LEU A 209 -35.00 -2.89 -19.37
N PHE A 210 -34.47 -3.27 -18.24
CA PHE A 210 -33.89 -4.59 -17.98
C PHE A 210 -34.35 -5.12 -16.61
N PRO A 211 -35.61 -5.59 -16.47
CA PRO A 211 -36.12 -6.10 -15.20
C PRO A 211 -35.24 -7.23 -14.62
N GLY A 212 -34.91 -7.18 -13.33
CA GLY A 212 -34.00 -8.08 -12.65
C GLY A 212 -32.52 -7.68 -12.79
N LEU A 213 -32.24 -6.42 -13.03
CA LEU A 213 -30.88 -5.85 -13.12
C LEU A 213 -30.02 -6.22 -11.93
N ASN A 214 -30.54 -6.14 -10.70
CA ASN A 214 -29.81 -6.43 -9.47
C ASN A 214 -29.23 -7.85 -9.47
N THR A 215 -30.04 -8.84 -9.86
CA THR A 215 -29.61 -10.26 -9.91
C THR A 215 -28.52 -10.47 -10.96
N ARG A 216 -28.76 -9.96 -12.19
CA ARG A 216 -27.79 -10.11 -13.30
C ARG A 216 -26.46 -9.41 -13.00
N LEU A 217 -26.49 -8.22 -12.42
CA LEU A 217 -25.26 -7.52 -12.06
C LEU A 217 -24.54 -8.21 -10.89
N ALA A 218 -25.26 -8.79 -9.94
CA ALA A 218 -24.65 -9.57 -8.85
C ALA A 218 -23.96 -10.83 -9.39
N GLU A 219 -24.58 -11.55 -10.33
CA GLU A 219 -24.01 -12.73 -11.00
C GLU A 219 -22.77 -12.37 -11.81
N ASN A 220 -22.87 -11.33 -12.66
CA ASN A 220 -21.72 -10.84 -13.43
C ASN A 220 -20.58 -10.40 -12.52
N ALA A 221 -20.87 -9.68 -11.45
CA ALA A 221 -19.87 -9.26 -10.48
C ALA A 221 -19.21 -10.45 -9.78
N ALA A 222 -19.93 -11.56 -9.56
CA ALA A 222 -19.35 -12.77 -8.99
C ALA A 222 -18.34 -13.41 -9.95
N LEU A 223 -18.66 -13.50 -11.24
CA LEU A 223 -17.74 -14.00 -12.27
C LEU A 223 -16.48 -13.11 -12.37
N LEU A 224 -16.67 -11.79 -12.47
CA LEU A 224 -15.56 -10.85 -12.54
C LEU A 224 -14.66 -10.89 -11.29
N ARG A 225 -15.23 -11.17 -10.11
CA ARG A 225 -14.42 -11.39 -8.89
C ARG A 225 -13.61 -12.67 -8.95
N ALA A 226 -14.20 -13.75 -9.45
CA ALA A 226 -13.50 -15.03 -9.60
C ALA A 226 -12.30 -14.90 -10.56
N ASP A 227 -12.49 -14.20 -11.69
CA ASP A 227 -11.42 -13.91 -12.65
C ASP A 227 -10.32 -13.02 -12.03
N GLU A 228 -10.72 -11.95 -11.32
CA GLU A 228 -9.76 -11.08 -10.64
C GLU A 228 -8.99 -11.81 -9.54
N ASP A 229 -9.64 -12.70 -8.80
CA ASP A 229 -8.99 -13.47 -7.74
C ASP A 229 -7.98 -14.47 -8.33
N CYS A 230 -8.31 -15.15 -9.43
CA CYS A 230 -7.40 -16.02 -10.17
C CYS A 230 -6.15 -15.24 -10.67
N LEU A 231 -6.38 -14.12 -11.36
CA LEU A 231 -5.30 -13.29 -11.89
C LEU A 231 -4.44 -12.67 -10.77
N SER A 232 -5.04 -12.34 -9.63
CA SER A 232 -4.32 -11.82 -8.47
C SER A 232 -3.44 -12.88 -7.81
N GLN A 233 -3.94 -14.12 -7.68
CA GLN A 233 -3.14 -15.25 -7.17
C GLN A 233 -1.94 -15.55 -8.07
N LEU A 234 -2.12 -15.54 -9.40
CA LEU A 234 -1.00 -15.68 -10.34
C LEU A 234 0.04 -14.57 -10.18
N ALA A 235 -0.42 -13.33 -9.97
CA ALA A 235 0.49 -12.22 -9.74
C ALA A 235 1.22 -12.33 -8.38
N GLU A 236 0.55 -12.80 -7.32
CA GLU A 236 1.17 -13.06 -6.01
C GLU A 236 2.26 -14.11 -6.09
N GLN A 237 2.04 -15.17 -6.85
CA GLN A 237 3.06 -16.19 -7.11
C GLN A 237 4.24 -15.64 -7.91
N ALA A 238 3.97 -14.73 -8.85
CA ALA A 238 4.99 -14.13 -9.70
C ALA A 238 5.86 -13.07 -9.00
N VAL A 239 5.46 -12.54 -7.84
CA VAL A 239 6.25 -11.55 -7.07
C VAL A 239 7.03 -12.16 -5.91
N VAL A 240 7.19 -13.48 -5.86
CA VAL A 240 7.87 -14.20 -4.77
C VAL A 240 9.33 -13.76 -4.58
N HIS A 241 10.02 -13.38 -5.67
CA HIS A 241 11.40 -12.90 -5.65
C HIS A 241 11.54 -11.38 -5.39
N ALA A 242 10.46 -10.73 -4.98
CA ALA A 242 10.53 -9.33 -4.57
C ALA A 242 11.21 -9.24 -3.18
N GLU A 243 12.26 -8.43 -3.10
CA GLU A 243 13.08 -8.24 -1.91
C GLU A 243 12.89 -6.84 -1.35
N GLU A 244 12.82 -6.72 -0.04
CA GLU A 244 12.92 -5.44 0.65
C GLU A 244 14.39 -5.12 0.89
N ARG A 245 14.83 -3.93 0.47
CA ARG A 245 16.20 -3.45 0.68
C ARG A 245 16.31 -2.72 2.03
N GLY A 246 17.52 -2.59 2.53
CA GLY A 246 17.78 -1.90 3.81
C GLY A 246 17.35 -0.43 3.85
N ASP A 247 17.10 0.21 2.69
CA ASP A 247 16.55 1.57 2.58
C ASP A 247 15.00 1.61 2.53
N GLY A 248 14.33 0.48 2.76
CA GLY A 248 12.88 0.33 2.69
C GLY A 248 12.31 0.31 1.26
N SER A 249 13.15 0.29 0.22
CA SER A 249 12.70 0.12 -1.16
C SER A 249 12.44 -1.36 -1.48
N LEU A 250 11.51 -1.61 -2.43
CA LEU A 250 11.25 -2.95 -2.96
C LEU A 250 11.96 -3.15 -4.29
N SER A 251 12.56 -4.31 -4.48
CA SER A 251 13.32 -4.66 -5.69
C SER A 251 12.89 -6.03 -6.22
N ILE A 252 12.71 -6.13 -7.55
CA ILE A 252 12.40 -7.38 -8.25
C ILE A 252 13.16 -7.42 -9.59
N PRO A 253 13.58 -8.60 -10.11
CA PRO A 253 14.13 -8.71 -11.46
C PRO A 253 13.12 -8.17 -12.50
N ALA A 254 13.54 -7.20 -13.32
CA ALA A 254 12.67 -6.58 -14.31
C ALA A 254 12.18 -7.59 -15.37
N ALA A 255 12.98 -8.61 -15.66
CA ALA A 255 12.64 -9.69 -16.58
C ALA A 255 11.43 -10.50 -16.12
N GLU A 256 11.22 -10.68 -14.82
CA GLU A 256 10.06 -11.41 -14.27
C GLU A 256 8.75 -10.68 -14.60
N ILE A 257 8.73 -9.34 -14.49
CA ILE A 257 7.56 -8.54 -14.89
C ILE A 257 7.42 -8.51 -16.42
N ALA A 258 8.55 -8.34 -17.13
CA ALA A 258 8.54 -8.21 -18.58
C ALA A 258 8.03 -9.46 -19.30
N ALA A 259 8.29 -10.65 -18.75
CA ALA A 259 7.89 -11.94 -19.30
C ALA A 259 6.40 -12.26 -19.10
N GLN A 260 5.71 -11.57 -18.20
CA GLN A 260 4.32 -11.85 -17.92
C GLN A 260 3.36 -11.19 -18.90
N HIS A 261 2.20 -11.82 -19.08
CA HIS A 261 1.07 -11.19 -19.77
C HIS A 261 0.68 -9.87 -19.09
N ASP A 262 0.21 -8.87 -19.85
CA ASP A 262 -0.13 -7.53 -19.35
C ASP A 262 -1.06 -7.55 -18.13
N ALA A 263 -2.03 -8.45 -18.12
CA ALA A 263 -2.96 -8.62 -17.02
C ALA A 263 -2.25 -9.04 -15.72
N ILE A 264 -1.22 -9.86 -15.78
CA ILE A 264 -0.44 -10.31 -14.62
C ILE A 264 0.60 -9.25 -14.25
N ALA A 265 1.37 -8.76 -15.23
CA ALA A 265 2.41 -7.76 -15.01
C ALA A 265 1.89 -6.49 -14.30
N SER A 266 0.71 -5.97 -14.72
CA SER A 266 0.08 -4.82 -14.08
C SER A 266 -0.36 -5.10 -12.63
N ARG A 267 -0.80 -6.33 -12.32
CA ARG A 267 -1.14 -6.76 -10.96
C ARG A 267 0.09 -6.95 -10.08
N MET A 268 1.19 -7.50 -10.63
CA MET A 268 2.48 -7.57 -9.93
C MET A 268 2.94 -6.19 -9.47
N VAL A 269 2.96 -5.21 -10.39
CA VAL A 269 3.33 -3.83 -10.06
C VAL A 269 2.39 -3.25 -9.00
N ARG A 270 1.08 -3.48 -9.10
CA ARG A 270 0.11 -3.03 -8.10
C ARG A 270 0.38 -3.63 -6.72
N LEU A 271 0.60 -4.94 -6.63
CA LEU A 271 0.93 -5.63 -5.39
C LEU A 271 2.19 -5.08 -4.72
N LEU A 272 3.24 -4.82 -5.51
CA LEU A 272 4.47 -4.22 -5.02
C LEU A 272 4.24 -2.81 -4.48
N LEU A 273 3.42 -2.00 -5.16
CA LEU A 273 3.05 -0.65 -4.70
C LEU A 273 2.19 -0.70 -3.43
N GLU A 274 1.25 -1.65 -3.32
CA GLU A 274 0.45 -1.86 -2.12
C GLU A 274 1.33 -2.31 -0.93
N ARG A 275 2.32 -3.18 -1.14
CA ARG A 275 3.32 -3.57 -0.11
C ARG A 275 4.15 -2.37 0.36
N LEU A 276 4.64 -1.54 -0.57
CA LEU A 276 5.46 -0.37 -0.26
C LEU A 276 4.70 0.73 0.48
N SER A 277 3.41 0.96 0.14
CA SER A 277 2.62 2.08 0.69
C SER A 277 1.74 1.70 1.87
N GLY A 278 1.52 0.40 2.13
CA GLY A 278 0.55 -0.10 3.10
C GLY A 278 -0.91 0.23 2.75
N GLN A 279 -1.18 0.78 1.58
CA GLN A 279 -2.51 1.23 1.16
C GLN A 279 -2.93 0.63 -0.17
N SER A 280 -4.15 0.07 -0.19
CA SER A 280 -4.78 -0.40 -1.43
C SER A 280 -5.49 0.76 -2.13
N GLN A 281 -4.85 1.40 -3.11
CA GLN A 281 -5.43 2.53 -3.85
C GLN A 281 -5.65 2.21 -5.33
N ASN A 282 -6.88 2.47 -5.81
CA ASN A 282 -7.27 2.29 -7.22
C ASN A 282 -6.71 3.38 -8.18
N ARG A 283 -5.92 4.34 -7.67
CA ARG A 283 -5.47 5.53 -8.43
C ARG A 283 -4.31 5.28 -9.40
N TYR A 284 -3.77 4.06 -9.41
CA TYR A 284 -2.56 3.74 -10.16
C TYR A 284 -2.77 3.17 -11.57
N ALA A 285 -3.99 2.90 -12.03
CA ALA A 285 -4.23 2.16 -13.28
C ALA A 285 -3.48 2.75 -14.49
N VAL A 286 -3.46 4.08 -14.65
CA VAL A 286 -2.75 4.75 -15.75
C VAL A 286 -1.22 4.62 -15.62
N HIS A 287 -0.71 4.49 -14.39
CA HIS A 287 0.72 4.44 -14.12
C HIS A 287 1.27 3.03 -14.16
N LEU A 288 0.45 1.99 -13.90
CA LEU A 288 0.89 0.59 -13.88
C LEU A 288 1.52 0.20 -15.21
N ASN A 289 0.85 0.52 -16.33
CA ASN A 289 1.37 0.23 -17.67
C ASN A 289 2.71 0.93 -17.94
N ARG A 290 2.92 2.16 -17.43
CA ARG A 290 4.21 2.86 -17.59
C ARG A 290 5.32 2.13 -16.87
N VAL A 291 5.06 1.55 -15.70
CA VAL A 291 6.05 0.75 -14.96
C VAL A 291 6.31 -0.58 -15.66
N VAL A 292 5.28 -1.26 -16.17
CA VAL A 292 5.46 -2.48 -16.97
C VAL A 292 6.31 -2.19 -18.22
N GLN A 293 6.02 -1.10 -18.93
CA GLN A 293 6.81 -0.68 -20.09
C GLN A 293 8.26 -0.31 -19.73
N LEU A 294 8.49 0.23 -18.52
CA LEU A 294 9.84 0.47 -18.02
C LEU A 294 10.64 -0.84 -17.89
N CYS A 295 9.99 -1.92 -17.46
CA CYS A 295 10.62 -3.25 -17.36
C CYS A 295 10.93 -3.86 -18.73
N ARG A 296 10.09 -3.60 -19.75
CA ARG A 296 10.22 -4.17 -21.11
C ARG A 296 11.15 -3.40 -22.03
N LYS A 297 11.40 -2.10 -21.74
CA LYS A 297 12.28 -1.28 -22.61
C LYS A 297 13.72 -1.77 -22.53
N GLU A 298 14.24 -2.20 -23.67
CA GLU A 298 15.66 -2.45 -23.86
C GLU A 298 16.43 -1.14 -24.02
N GLY A 299 17.70 -1.13 -23.64
CA GLY A 299 18.64 -0.04 -23.91
C GLY A 299 18.56 1.20 -22.99
N LYS A 300 17.67 1.24 -21.98
CA LYS A 300 17.61 2.34 -20.99
C LYS A 300 17.72 1.84 -19.56
N PRO A 301 18.91 1.44 -19.09
CA PRO A 301 19.10 0.79 -17.80
C PRO A 301 18.93 1.69 -16.58
N SER A 302 18.64 2.97 -16.77
CA SER A 302 18.50 3.96 -15.68
C SER A 302 17.26 4.86 -15.84
N ALA A 303 16.20 4.37 -16.52
CA ALA A 303 14.96 5.11 -16.68
C ALA A 303 14.12 5.06 -15.39
N GLN A 304 13.30 6.09 -15.17
CA GLN A 304 12.42 6.18 -14.01
C GLN A 304 11.04 6.72 -14.39
N VAL A 305 10.04 6.38 -13.57
CA VAL A 305 8.66 6.86 -13.63
C VAL A 305 8.29 7.39 -12.24
N LEU A 306 7.85 8.63 -12.18
CA LEU A 306 7.26 9.20 -10.96
C LEU A 306 5.81 8.78 -10.87
N LEU A 307 5.42 8.33 -9.69
CA LEU A 307 4.08 7.86 -9.35
C LEU A 307 3.46 8.80 -8.30
N PRO A 308 2.14 8.80 -8.12
CA PRO A 308 1.49 9.55 -7.05
C PRO A 308 2.08 9.23 -5.67
N HIS A 309 1.89 10.14 -4.72
CA HIS A 309 2.38 10.04 -3.34
C HIS A 309 3.90 9.95 -3.19
N GLY A 310 4.64 10.51 -4.13
CA GLY A 310 6.11 10.56 -4.05
C GLY A 310 6.81 9.23 -4.34
N ILE A 311 6.08 8.21 -4.76
CA ILE A 311 6.67 6.92 -5.11
C ILE A 311 7.41 7.04 -6.45
N THR A 312 8.61 6.48 -6.52
CA THR A 312 9.41 6.41 -7.74
C THR A 312 9.62 4.95 -8.14
N ALA A 313 9.30 4.61 -9.38
CA ALA A 313 9.66 3.35 -10.01
C ALA A 313 10.92 3.58 -10.88
N ARG A 314 12.01 2.86 -10.62
CA ARG A 314 13.29 2.99 -11.34
C ARG A 314 13.71 1.64 -11.91
N ARG A 315 14.23 1.67 -13.12
CA ARG A 315 14.98 0.52 -13.65
C ARG A 315 16.45 0.70 -13.28
N GLU A 316 16.98 -0.22 -12.51
CA GLU A 316 18.39 -0.32 -12.15
C GLU A 316 18.97 -1.57 -12.82
N TYR A 317 19.42 -1.40 -14.08
CA TYR A 317 19.91 -2.46 -14.96
C TYR A 317 18.88 -3.56 -15.20
N ASP A 318 19.02 -4.69 -14.52
CA ASP A 318 18.17 -5.87 -14.62
C ASP A 318 17.04 -5.89 -13.57
N ARG A 319 16.99 -4.90 -12.67
CA ARG A 319 15.99 -4.84 -11.59
C ARG A 319 15.06 -3.64 -11.73
N LEU A 320 13.79 -3.85 -11.36
CA LEU A 320 12.85 -2.78 -11.03
C LEU A 320 12.98 -2.48 -9.53
N VAL A 321 13.12 -1.20 -9.19
CA VAL A 321 13.15 -0.71 -7.80
C VAL A 321 12.03 0.28 -7.60
N LEU A 322 11.21 0.06 -6.57
CA LEU A 322 10.15 0.95 -6.11
C LEU A 322 10.56 1.57 -4.78
N SER A 323 10.51 2.89 -4.67
CA SER A 323 10.89 3.61 -3.45
C SER A 323 9.93 4.76 -3.18
N ASN A 324 9.59 4.99 -1.92
CA ASN A 324 8.88 6.17 -1.43
C ASN A 324 9.82 7.20 -0.80
N SER A 325 11.12 6.88 -0.71
CA SER A 325 12.14 7.77 -0.20
C SER A 325 12.71 8.67 -1.30
N PRO A 326 13.05 9.92 -1.02
CA PRO A 326 13.75 10.78 -1.96
C PRO A 326 15.12 10.17 -2.31
N ALA A 327 15.61 10.49 -3.51
CA ALA A 327 16.96 10.10 -3.90
C ALA A 327 17.98 10.67 -2.89
N PRO A 328 18.99 9.89 -2.46
CA PRO A 328 20.01 10.38 -1.55
C PRO A 328 20.74 11.57 -2.19
N ALA A 329 20.90 12.64 -1.43
CA ALA A 329 21.70 13.79 -1.87
C ALA A 329 23.19 13.41 -1.83
N PRO A 330 24.00 13.86 -2.80
CA PRO A 330 25.43 13.67 -2.76
C PRO A 330 26.02 14.28 -1.47
N PRO A 331 26.89 13.57 -0.73
CA PRO A 331 27.53 14.10 0.46
C PRO A 331 28.39 15.33 0.16
N ALA A 332 28.53 16.25 1.12
CA ALA A 332 29.42 17.37 0.99
C ALA A 332 30.90 16.90 0.99
N PRO A 333 31.80 17.59 0.30
CA PRO A 333 33.24 17.30 0.35
C PRO A 333 33.81 17.41 1.77
N VAL A 334 34.70 16.47 2.14
CA VAL A 334 35.33 16.37 3.46
C VAL A 334 36.83 16.12 3.29
N SER A 335 37.68 16.82 4.05
CA SER A 335 39.12 16.52 4.10
C SER A 335 39.34 15.17 4.77
N ALA A 336 40.16 14.32 4.16
CA ALA A 336 40.51 13.03 4.73
C ALA A 336 41.61 13.19 5.80
N ALA A 337 41.46 12.48 6.93
CA ALA A 337 42.48 12.37 7.93
C ALA A 337 43.60 11.45 7.46
N LEU A 338 44.85 11.91 7.49
CA LEU A 338 46.02 11.19 7.03
C LEU A 338 47.12 11.23 8.12
N PRO A 339 47.31 10.20 8.96
CA PRO A 339 46.47 9.02 9.15
C PRO A 339 45.19 9.34 9.95
N GLY A 340 44.22 8.40 9.92
CA GLY A 340 43.01 8.51 10.71
C GLY A 340 41.75 7.95 10.06
N GLN A 341 40.60 8.35 10.58
CA GLN A 341 39.30 7.96 10.04
C GLN A 341 38.53 9.18 9.56
N SER A 342 37.82 9.03 8.44
CA SER A 342 36.95 10.05 7.86
C SER A 342 35.62 9.45 7.45
N ALA A 343 34.52 10.21 7.63
CA ALA A 343 33.19 9.82 7.20
C ALA A 343 32.78 10.62 5.95
N PHE A 344 32.17 9.95 4.97
CA PHE A 344 31.65 10.57 3.76
C PHE A 344 30.27 9.95 3.42
N GLY A 345 29.18 10.57 3.85
CA GLY A 345 27.85 10.00 3.77
C GLY A 345 27.78 8.65 4.45
N PRO A 346 27.34 7.58 3.73
CA PRO A 346 27.28 6.22 4.28
C PRO A 346 28.65 5.50 4.27
N TRP A 347 29.73 6.18 3.94
CA TRP A 347 31.06 5.58 3.83
C TRP A 347 31.96 5.98 5.00
N ARG A 348 32.76 5.03 5.48
CA ARG A 348 33.85 5.24 6.41
C ARG A 348 35.17 4.92 5.70
N LEU A 349 36.09 5.86 5.67
CA LEU A 349 37.45 5.69 5.20
C LEU A 349 38.37 5.57 6.41
N THR A 350 39.19 4.52 6.46
CA THR A 350 40.30 4.39 7.41
C THR A 350 41.61 4.51 6.65
N CYS A 351 42.54 5.34 7.12
CA CYS A 351 43.86 5.55 6.54
C CYS A 351 44.94 5.24 7.54
N ILE A 352 45.90 4.40 7.16
CA ILE A 352 47.07 4.01 7.97
C ILE A 352 48.32 4.27 7.16
N ARG A 353 49.41 4.72 7.82
CA ARG A 353 50.71 4.87 7.17
C ARG A 353 51.56 3.64 7.40
N GLU A 354 52.02 3.02 6.34
CA GLU A 354 52.85 1.79 6.41
C GLU A 354 53.81 1.70 5.21
N ILE A 355 54.70 0.69 5.22
CA ILE A 355 55.57 0.40 4.09
C ILE A 355 54.85 -0.60 3.17
N TYR A 356 54.67 -0.24 1.89
CA TYR A 356 54.05 -1.11 0.90
C TYR A 356 54.99 -2.33 0.59
N GLN A 357 54.44 -3.55 0.60
CA GLN A 357 55.15 -4.78 0.38
C GLN A 357 54.55 -5.61 -0.78
N GLY A 358 54.11 -4.93 -1.83
CA GLY A 358 53.57 -5.61 -3.01
C GLY A 358 52.16 -6.19 -2.85
N GLN A 359 51.39 -5.80 -1.81
CA GLN A 359 50.04 -6.29 -1.60
C GLN A 359 49.11 -5.95 -2.80
N PRO A 360 48.10 -6.78 -3.12
CA PRO A 360 47.21 -6.56 -4.26
C PRO A 360 46.29 -5.38 -4.01
N GLN A 361 46.18 -4.50 -5.00
CA GLN A 361 45.25 -3.37 -5.01
C GLN A 361 43.82 -3.85 -5.23
N GLN A 362 42.90 -3.54 -4.32
CA GLN A 362 41.48 -3.88 -4.41
C GLN A 362 40.61 -2.62 -4.49
N PRO A 363 39.37 -2.69 -4.97
CA PRO A 363 38.50 -1.50 -5.12
C PRO A 363 38.21 -0.74 -3.83
N LEU A 364 38.17 -1.42 -2.68
CA LEU A 364 37.87 -0.85 -1.36
C LEU A 364 39.03 -0.97 -0.35
N ASP A 365 40.15 -1.59 -0.76
CA ASP A 365 41.31 -1.85 0.06
C ASP A 365 42.58 -1.70 -0.82
N PHE A 366 43.26 -0.53 -0.69
CA PHE A 366 44.33 -0.17 -1.60
C PHE A 366 45.35 0.78 -0.96
N TRP A 367 46.53 0.86 -1.58
CA TRP A 367 47.65 1.68 -1.15
C TRP A 367 47.93 2.78 -2.17
N LEU A 368 48.21 4.00 -1.66
CA LEU A 368 48.65 5.14 -2.45
C LEU A 368 50.01 5.63 -1.94
N CYS A 369 50.87 6.08 -2.83
CA CYS A 369 52.20 6.62 -2.51
C CYS A 369 52.09 7.78 -1.52
N ALA A 370 52.76 7.71 -0.38
CA ALA A 370 52.69 8.74 0.65
C ALA A 370 53.36 10.07 0.20
N ASP A 371 54.43 9.99 -0.58
CA ASP A 371 55.16 11.16 -1.06
C ASP A 371 54.39 11.95 -2.16
N CYS A 372 53.42 11.29 -2.81
CA CYS A 372 52.57 11.89 -3.83
C CYS A 372 51.34 12.61 -3.25
N ILE A 373 51.05 12.42 -1.96
CA ILE A 373 49.79 12.90 -1.35
C ILE A 373 50.10 13.72 -0.11
N SER A 374 50.03 15.06 -0.25
CA SER A 374 50.12 16.03 0.85
C SER A 374 48.78 16.30 1.54
N ALA A 375 47.69 16.25 0.79
CA ALA A 375 46.31 16.40 1.27
C ALA A 375 45.36 15.65 0.39
N LEU A 376 44.26 15.13 0.96
CA LEU A 376 43.26 14.39 0.27
C LEU A 376 41.87 14.86 0.64
N THR A 377 40.98 15.01 -0.35
CA THR A 377 39.58 15.38 -0.15
C THR A 377 38.68 14.25 -0.64
N LEU A 378 37.75 13.82 0.21
CA LEU A 378 36.63 12.95 -0.18
C LEU A 378 35.52 13.81 -0.78
N ARG A 379 35.15 13.58 -2.00
CA ARG A 379 34.07 14.32 -2.67
C ARG A 379 33.21 13.44 -3.56
N PRO A 380 31.98 13.87 -3.93
CA PRO A 380 31.25 13.25 -5.01
C PRO A 380 32.01 13.33 -6.33
N ARG A 381 31.71 12.40 -7.26
CA ARG A 381 32.26 12.51 -8.62
C ARG A 381 31.83 13.81 -9.31
N GLN A 382 32.70 14.35 -10.14
CA GLN A 382 32.44 15.51 -10.98
C GLN A 382 32.45 15.14 -12.48
N THR A 383 31.84 16.01 -13.29
CA THR A 383 31.90 15.85 -14.76
C THR A 383 33.34 16.08 -15.21
N GLY A 384 33.88 15.12 -15.95
CA GLY A 384 35.26 15.19 -16.41
C GLY A 384 36.25 14.34 -15.62
N ASP A 385 35.90 13.90 -14.40
CA ASP A 385 36.76 12.98 -13.61
C ASP A 385 37.19 11.77 -14.46
N ARG A 386 38.49 11.51 -14.44
CA ARG A 386 39.10 10.39 -15.15
C ARG A 386 39.87 9.52 -14.15
N LEU A 387 39.96 8.24 -14.45
CA LEU A 387 40.70 7.25 -13.68
C LEU A 387 41.39 6.27 -14.60
N SER A 388 42.66 5.98 -14.30
CA SER A 388 43.50 5.04 -15.03
C SER A 388 43.96 3.93 -14.07
N PRO A 389 43.13 2.91 -13.76
CA PRO A 389 43.54 1.83 -12.88
C PRO A 389 44.67 1.02 -13.48
N PRO A 390 45.46 0.29 -12.65
CA PRO A 390 46.57 -0.51 -13.11
C PRO A 390 46.22 -1.42 -14.29
N GLY A 391 47.05 -1.37 -15.37
CA GLY A 391 46.85 -2.20 -16.54
C GLY A 391 45.66 -1.85 -17.44
N ARG A 392 44.98 -0.71 -17.22
CA ARG A 392 43.78 -0.32 -17.97
C ARG A 392 43.90 1.13 -18.52
N PRO A 393 43.41 1.38 -19.72
CA PRO A 393 43.47 2.73 -20.33
C PRO A 393 42.63 3.72 -19.51
N SER A 394 43.00 5.03 -19.58
CA SER A 394 42.25 6.12 -18.97
C SER A 394 40.83 6.21 -19.51
N LYS A 395 39.83 6.20 -18.63
CA LYS A 395 38.41 6.42 -18.97
C LYS A 395 37.79 7.41 -17.94
N THR A 396 36.66 8.01 -18.31
CA THR A 396 35.91 8.80 -17.36
C THR A 396 35.36 7.91 -16.25
N VAL A 397 35.38 8.41 -15.00
CA VAL A 397 34.82 7.72 -13.81
C VAL A 397 33.39 7.30 -14.07
N LYS A 398 32.55 8.19 -14.68
CA LYS A 398 31.18 7.87 -15.09
C LYS A 398 31.10 6.61 -15.95
N LYS A 399 31.97 6.46 -16.96
CA LYS A 399 31.94 5.31 -17.88
C LYS A 399 32.36 4.03 -17.15
N ARG A 400 33.36 4.11 -16.25
CA ARG A 400 33.78 2.96 -15.44
C ARG A 400 32.70 2.46 -14.49
N LEU A 401 31.99 3.38 -13.83
CA LEU A 401 30.88 3.05 -12.92
C LEU A 401 29.70 2.41 -13.70
N ILE A 402 29.47 2.84 -14.96
CA ILE A 402 28.52 2.19 -15.86
C ILE A 402 28.96 0.78 -16.22
N ASP A 403 30.24 0.60 -16.59
CA ASP A 403 30.82 -0.70 -16.96
C ASP A 403 30.74 -1.69 -15.75
N ARG A 404 30.83 -1.19 -14.53
CA ARG A 404 30.65 -1.94 -13.27
C ARG A 404 29.19 -2.13 -12.85
N LYS A 405 28.23 -1.64 -13.62
CA LYS A 405 26.78 -1.68 -13.33
C LYS A 405 26.39 -1.03 -12.00
N ILE A 406 27.13 -0.03 -11.52
CA ILE A 406 26.74 0.73 -10.33
C ILE A 406 25.47 1.54 -10.64
N PRO A 407 24.39 1.46 -9.84
CA PRO A 407 23.16 2.23 -10.05
C PRO A 407 23.40 3.75 -10.05
N ARG A 408 22.64 4.48 -10.88
CA ARG A 408 22.86 5.92 -11.08
C ARG A 408 22.88 6.72 -9.77
N LEU A 409 21.94 6.45 -8.86
CA LEU A 409 21.83 7.19 -7.59
C LEU A 409 23.01 6.91 -6.65
N GLN A 410 23.56 5.71 -6.68
CA GLN A 410 24.71 5.35 -5.87
C GLN A 410 25.99 6.01 -6.38
N ARG A 411 26.12 6.25 -7.72
CA ARG A 411 27.33 6.84 -8.30
C ARG A 411 27.68 8.21 -7.76
N ASP A 412 26.67 9.00 -7.43
CA ASP A 412 26.84 10.37 -6.92
C ASP A 412 27.13 10.42 -5.41
N CYS A 413 27.00 9.25 -4.73
CA CYS A 413 27.30 9.08 -3.32
C CYS A 413 28.61 8.30 -3.06
N LEU A 414 29.29 7.81 -4.12
CA LEU A 414 30.57 7.14 -3.96
C LEU A 414 31.68 8.12 -3.67
N PRO A 415 32.59 7.86 -2.70
CA PRO A 415 33.72 8.69 -2.43
C PRO A 415 34.75 8.65 -3.59
N VAL A 416 35.06 9.81 -4.11
CA VAL A 416 36.22 10.07 -4.95
C VAL A 416 37.30 10.66 -4.07
N LEU A 417 38.48 10.03 -4.03
CA LEU A 417 39.66 10.51 -3.33
C LEU A 417 40.40 11.49 -4.26
N ASP A 418 40.27 12.76 -3.97
CA ASP A 418 40.83 13.86 -4.76
C ASP A 418 42.09 14.42 -4.15
N CYS A 419 43.15 14.43 -4.91
CA CYS A 419 44.46 15.02 -4.57
C CYS A 419 44.70 16.23 -5.48
N GLY A 420 44.42 17.44 -4.96
CA GLY A 420 44.72 18.70 -5.66
C GLY A 420 43.97 18.85 -7.01
N GLY A 421 42.74 18.37 -7.12
CA GLY A 421 41.94 18.40 -8.35
C GLY A 421 42.12 17.17 -9.28
N GLN A 422 42.96 16.22 -8.89
CA GLN A 422 43.16 14.97 -9.62
C GLN A 422 42.61 13.77 -8.84
N VAL A 423 42.00 12.83 -9.54
CA VAL A 423 41.41 11.63 -8.95
C VAL A 423 42.53 10.64 -8.59
N ALA A 424 42.79 10.45 -7.30
CA ALA A 424 43.76 9.47 -6.84
C ALA A 424 43.18 8.07 -6.70
N ALA A 425 41.89 7.96 -6.31
CA ALA A 425 41.16 6.70 -6.25
C ALA A 425 39.65 6.97 -6.27
N VAL A 426 38.87 5.94 -6.57
CA VAL A 426 37.40 5.96 -6.47
C VAL A 426 36.94 4.67 -5.82
N ALA A 427 36.05 4.76 -4.83
CA ALA A 427 35.41 3.58 -4.24
C ALA A 427 34.78 2.72 -5.34
N GLU A 428 34.81 1.40 -5.17
CA GLU A 428 34.35 0.40 -6.15
C GLU A 428 35.20 0.30 -7.43
N LEU A 429 36.11 1.24 -7.69
CA LEU A 429 36.99 1.21 -8.87
C LEU A 429 38.47 1.01 -8.52
N GLY A 430 38.90 1.41 -7.31
CA GLY A 430 40.27 1.33 -6.84
C GLY A 430 41.13 2.56 -7.21
N PRO A 431 42.45 2.47 -7.06
CA PRO A 431 43.39 3.57 -7.25
C PRO A 431 43.71 3.86 -8.73
N ASP A 432 44.16 5.10 -8.98
CA ASP A 432 44.81 5.49 -10.24
C ASP A 432 46.25 5.02 -10.24
N SER A 433 46.74 4.56 -11.39
CA SER A 433 48.09 4.07 -11.57
C SER A 433 49.18 5.12 -11.28
N ALA A 434 48.88 6.42 -11.40
CA ALA A 434 49.82 7.51 -11.13
C ALA A 434 50.14 7.66 -9.64
N TYR A 435 49.32 7.12 -8.76
CA TYR A 435 49.46 7.21 -7.30
C TYR A 435 49.89 5.91 -6.63
N LEU A 436 50.25 4.90 -7.40
CA LEU A 436 50.67 3.61 -6.83
C LEU A 436 52.05 3.71 -6.19
N PRO A 437 52.26 3.14 -4.97
CA PRO A 437 53.59 3.02 -4.39
C PRO A 437 54.40 1.92 -5.08
N ALA A 438 55.71 2.08 -5.13
CA ALA A 438 56.62 0.97 -5.45
C ALA A 438 56.86 0.13 -4.22
N ASP A 439 57.29 -1.13 -4.43
CA ASP A 439 57.61 -2.05 -3.31
C ASP A 439 58.69 -1.43 -2.40
N GLY A 440 58.50 -1.51 -1.10
CA GLY A 440 59.35 -0.92 -0.09
C GLY A 440 59.18 0.58 0.18
N GLN A 441 58.26 1.25 -0.53
CA GLN A 441 58.00 2.68 -0.33
C GLN A 441 56.98 2.97 0.80
N PRO A 442 57.07 4.13 1.46
CA PRO A 442 56.04 4.62 2.38
C PRO A 442 54.75 4.82 1.62
N ALA A 443 53.63 4.29 2.15
CA ALA A 443 52.32 4.37 1.54
C ALA A 443 51.22 4.71 2.56
N TRP A 444 50.18 5.28 2.07
CA TRP A 444 48.90 5.39 2.75
C TRP A 444 48.04 4.18 2.37
N HIS A 445 47.70 3.33 3.34
CA HIS A 445 46.77 2.21 3.20
C HIS A 445 45.36 2.71 3.48
N PHE A 446 44.45 2.61 2.52
CA PHE A 446 43.06 3.03 2.59
C PHE A 446 42.13 1.84 2.60
N ILE A 447 41.26 1.81 3.60
CA ILE A 447 40.18 0.81 3.73
C ILE A 447 38.85 1.56 3.77
N LEU A 448 37.95 1.23 2.85
CA LEU A 448 36.62 1.83 2.75
C LEU A 448 35.55 0.82 3.17
N HIS A 449 34.68 1.24 4.06
CA HIS A 449 33.52 0.47 4.50
C HIS A 449 32.23 1.27 4.21
N HIS A 450 31.21 0.58 3.67
CA HIS A 450 29.88 1.09 3.62
C HIS A 450 29.16 0.77 4.93
N LEU A 451 28.63 1.80 5.64
CA LEU A 451 27.99 1.70 6.96
C LEU A 451 26.57 1.17 6.87
#